data_8a5752121e8874ce8b7675e047a89e89
#
_entry.id   8a5752121e8874ce8b7675e047a89e89
#
_cell.length_a   1.000
_cell.length_b   1.000
_cell.length_c   1.000
_cell.angle_alpha   90.00
_cell.angle_beta   90.00
_cell.angle_gamma   90.00
#
_symmetry.space_group_name_H-M   'P 1'
#
loop_
_entity.id
_entity.type
_entity.pdbx_description
1 polymer ?
#
loop_
_entity_poly.entity_id
_entity_poly.type
_entity_poly.pdbx_seq_one_letter_code
_entity_poly.pdbx_strand_id
1 'polypeptide(L)'
;MSENNTETVEQTPVVAASESSWRCVQVGDKEGWLALMTDDVLLEDPIGPSVTNPEGTGVRGKEAVAAFFDANIGPNQLTVTREATFPSSSPSEIAYILVLRTRFPNGFIATVRGVFTYKVDDAGLITNLRGYWNMDAMQFSQEGEGN
;
A
#
# COMPACT_ATOMS: atom_id res chain seq x y z
N MET A 1 -12.67 -17.98 -20.87
CA MET A 1 -12.54 -17.95 -20.42
C MET A 1 -12.29 -17.66 -19.71
N SER A 2 -12.14 -17.73 -19.31
CA SER A 2 -11.96 -17.53 -18.60
C SER A 2 -11.35 -17.36 -18.11
N GLU A 3 -10.93 -17.49 -18.17
CA GLU A 3 -10.43 -17.35 -17.68
C GLU A 3 -10.30 -16.77 -17.07
N ASN A 4 -10.49 -16.65 -17.01
CA ASN A 4 -10.41 -16.17 -16.50
C ASN A 4 -10.43 -15.43 -15.72
N ASN A 5 -10.75 -15.66 -15.43
CA ASN A 5 -10.71 -15.16 -14.21
C ASN A 5 -9.41 -14.74 -13.85
N THR A 6 -8.42 -15.26 -14.29
CA THR A 6 -7.12 -14.79 -13.99
C THR A 6 -6.83 -13.67 -14.90
N GLU A 7 -6.97 -12.52 -14.35
CA GLU A 7 -6.71 -11.31 -15.05
C GLU A 7 -5.25 -11.26 -15.41
N THR A 8 -4.92 -11.09 -16.66
CA THR A 8 -3.54 -10.89 -17.08
C THR A 8 -3.21 -9.41 -16.92
N VAL A 9 -2.26 -9.11 -16.06
CA VAL A 9 -1.85 -7.73 -15.82
C VAL A 9 -0.54 -7.50 -16.55
N GLU A 10 -0.57 -6.51 -17.45
CA GLU A 10 0.62 -6.17 -18.20
C GLU A 10 1.70 -5.65 -17.26
N GLN A 11 2.92 -6.12 -17.43
CA GLN A 11 4.04 -5.75 -16.55
C GLN A 11 4.64 -4.43 -17.02
N THR A 12 4.06 -3.34 -16.55
CA THR A 12 4.59 -2.01 -16.75
C THR A 12 5.49 -1.66 -15.57
N PRO A 13 6.28 -0.58 -15.67
CA PRO A 13 7.12 -0.18 -14.53
C PRO A 13 6.31 0.05 -13.25
N VAL A 14 5.10 0.65 -13.36
CA VAL A 14 4.33 0.92 -12.15
C VAL A 14 3.73 -0.36 -11.57
N VAL A 15 3.39 -1.35 -12.40
CA VAL A 15 2.91 -2.63 -11.90
C VAL A 15 4.03 -3.35 -11.17
N ALA A 16 5.23 -3.37 -11.76
CA ALA A 16 6.37 -4.03 -11.13
C ALA A 16 6.68 -3.39 -9.78
N ALA A 17 6.67 -2.07 -9.70
CA ALA A 17 6.95 -1.36 -8.47
C ALA A 17 5.87 -1.63 -7.42
N SER A 18 4.60 -1.64 -7.83
CA SER A 18 3.49 -1.91 -6.93
C SER A 18 3.59 -3.29 -6.32
N GLU A 19 3.81 -4.30 -7.16
CA GLU A 19 3.87 -5.68 -6.69
C GLU A 19 5.07 -5.89 -5.78
N SER A 20 6.19 -5.26 -6.10
CA SER A 20 7.36 -5.33 -5.22
C SER A 20 7.09 -4.65 -3.89
N SER A 21 6.37 -3.52 -3.91
CA SER A 21 6.00 -2.82 -2.68
C SER A 21 5.17 -3.72 -1.77
N TRP A 22 4.16 -4.38 -2.33
CA TRP A 22 3.32 -5.28 -1.52
C TRP A 22 4.13 -6.42 -0.92
N ARG A 23 5.04 -6.99 -1.71
CA ARG A 23 5.87 -8.07 -1.19
C ARG A 23 6.73 -7.59 -0.04
N CYS A 24 7.35 -6.42 -0.18
CA CYS A 24 8.25 -5.91 0.86
C CYS A 24 7.51 -5.66 2.18
N VAL A 25 6.31 -5.06 2.12
CA VAL A 25 5.58 -4.77 3.36
C VAL A 25 5.08 -6.05 4.01
N GLN A 26 4.77 -7.08 3.23
CA GLN A 26 4.27 -8.34 3.79
C GLN A 26 5.38 -9.15 4.47
N VAL A 27 6.60 -9.04 4.00
CA VAL A 27 7.72 -9.78 4.61
C VAL A 27 8.56 -8.91 5.53
N GLY A 28 8.23 -7.62 5.67
CA GLY A 28 8.95 -6.74 6.58
C GLY A 28 10.29 -6.28 6.04
N ASP A 29 10.45 -6.19 4.73
CA ASP A 29 11.71 -5.78 4.10
C ASP A 29 11.74 -4.26 3.95
N LYS A 30 12.18 -3.57 4.99
CA LYS A 30 12.22 -2.12 5.01
C LYS A 30 13.17 -1.57 3.95
N GLU A 31 14.38 -2.12 3.86
CA GLU A 31 15.36 -1.61 2.92
C GLU A 31 14.91 -1.81 1.48
N GLY A 32 14.34 -2.98 1.18
CA GLY A 32 13.82 -3.24 -0.15
C GLY A 32 12.69 -2.31 -0.51
N TRP A 33 11.82 -1.99 0.47
CA TRP A 33 10.70 -1.09 0.24
C TRP A 33 11.18 0.31 -0.09
N LEU A 34 12.10 0.84 0.72
CA LEU A 34 12.63 2.18 0.51
C LEU A 34 13.40 2.28 -0.81
N ALA A 35 14.05 1.20 -1.23
CA ALA A 35 14.78 1.19 -2.49
C ALA A 35 13.88 1.34 -3.71
N LEU A 36 12.57 1.11 -3.55
CA LEU A 36 11.60 1.26 -4.64
C LEU A 36 11.16 2.71 -4.85
N MET A 37 11.59 3.63 -4.00
CA MET A 37 11.03 4.98 -3.92
C MET A 37 12.05 6.04 -4.25
N THR A 38 11.56 7.20 -4.72
CA THR A 38 12.41 8.38 -4.90
C THR A 38 12.73 8.99 -3.54
N ASP A 39 13.76 9.84 -3.52
CA ASP A 39 14.16 10.49 -2.28
C ASP A 39 13.06 11.40 -1.73
N ASP A 40 12.22 11.95 -2.62
CA ASP A 40 11.16 12.87 -2.21
C ASP A 40 9.77 12.25 -2.33
N VAL A 41 9.67 10.94 -2.22
CA VAL A 41 8.41 10.20 -2.33
C VAL A 41 7.35 10.78 -1.41
N LEU A 42 6.09 10.74 -1.87
CA LEU A 42 4.94 11.13 -1.06
C LEU A 42 4.07 9.91 -0.81
N LEU A 43 3.88 9.60 0.45
CA LEU A 43 3.03 8.49 0.88
C LEU A 43 1.82 9.06 1.61
N GLU A 44 0.62 8.76 1.11
CA GLU A 44 -0.62 9.18 1.74
C GLU A 44 -1.52 7.96 1.91
N ASP A 45 -1.50 7.40 3.07
CA ASP A 45 -2.22 6.16 3.36
C ASP A 45 -2.90 6.28 4.71
N PRO A 46 -4.07 6.93 4.74
CA PRO A 46 -4.84 7.49 3.61
C PRO A 46 -4.50 8.95 3.34
N ILE A 47 -5.09 9.46 2.27
CA ILE A 47 -5.09 10.89 2.02
C ILE A 47 -5.90 11.56 3.11
N GLY A 48 -5.37 12.65 3.68
CA GLY A 48 -6.07 13.40 4.71
C GLY A 48 -5.75 12.91 6.12
N PRO A 49 -6.33 13.54 7.14
CA PRO A 49 -5.99 13.22 8.53
C PRO A 49 -6.46 11.84 8.94
N SER A 50 -5.61 11.11 9.65
CA SER A 50 -5.93 9.79 10.17
C SER A 50 -4.93 9.43 11.24
N VAL A 51 -5.06 8.23 11.82
CA VAL A 51 -4.11 7.78 12.83
C VAL A 51 -2.70 7.60 12.25
N THR A 52 -2.58 7.32 10.95
CA THR A 52 -1.29 7.15 10.32
C THR A 52 -0.81 8.42 9.62
N ASN A 53 -1.63 9.47 9.63
CA ASN A 53 -1.34 10.73 8.95
C ASN A 53 -2.06 11.84 9.71
N PRO A 54 -1.65 12.10 10.97
CA PRO A 54 -2.44 12.96 11.86
C PRO A 54 -2.68 14.37 11.33
N GLU A 55 -1.69 14.96 10.66
CA GLU A 55 -1.84 16.31 10.14
C GLU A 55 -2.47 16.35 8.76
N GLY A 56 -2.60 15.21 8.10
CA GLY A 56 -3.27 15.12 6.81
C GLY A 56 -2.46 15.60 5.63
N THR A 57 -1.17 15.89 5.83
CA THR A 57 -0.32 16.40 4.76
C THR A 57 0.48 15.32 4.06
N GLY A 58 0.37 14.08 4.53
CA GLY A 58 1.12 12.97 3.95
C GLY A 58 2.49 12.83 4.59
N VAL A 59 3.16 11.75 4.19
CA VAL A 59 4.51 11.43 4.66
C VAL A 59 5.43 11.65 3.46
N ARG A 60 6.30 12.64 3.56
CA ARG A 60 7.15 13.02 2.43
C ARG A 60 8.60 12.73 2.71
N GLY A 61 9.24 12.08 1.74
CA GLY A 61 10.66 11.80 1.78
C GLY A 61 10.97 10.46 2.38
N LYS A 62 12.10 9.88 1.97
CA LYS A 62 12.48 8.53 2.40
C LYS A 62 12.67 8.43 3.89
N GLU A 63 13.20 9.47 4.51
CA GLU A 63 13.44 9.42 5.96
C GLU A 63 12.14 9.33 6.72
N ALA A 64 11.14 10.14 6.33
CA ALA A 64 9.84 10.10 6.97
C ALA A 64 9.11 8.81 6.68
N VAL A 65 9.26 8.27 5.45
CA VAL A 65 8.63 7.00 5.09
C VAL A 65 9.29 5.85 5.86
N ALA A 66 10.59 5.94 6.12
CA ALA A 66 11.27 4.94 6.95
C ALA A 66 10.70 4.93 8.37
N ALA A 67 10.44 6.12 8.92
CA ALA A 67 9.82 6.22 10.25
C ALA A 67 8.39 5.67 10.23
N PHE A 68 7.66 5.90 9.14
CA PHE A 68 6.33 5.34 8.97
C PHE A 68 6.38 3.81 8.98
N PHE A 69 7.36 3.23 8.30
CA PHE A 69 7.53 1.78 8.29
C PHE A 69 7.75 1.26 9.69
N ASP A 70 8.65 1.92 10.44
CA ASP A 70 8.98 1.48 11.79
C ASP A 70 7.79 1.56 12.74
N ALA A 71 6.91 2.52 12.51
CA ALA A 71 5.76 2.71 13.40
C ALA A 71 4.57 1.83 13.03
N ASN A 72 4.36 1.57 11.74
CA ASN A 72 3.09 1.00 11.28
C ASN A 72 3.23 -0.34 10.57
N ILE A 73 4.37 -0.65 10.02
CA ILE A 73 4.54 -1.87 9.22
C ILE A 73 5.41 -2.89 9.95
N GLY A 74 6.58 -2.47 10.38
CA GLY A 74 7.56 -3.37 10.95
C GLY A 74 7.08 -4.17 12.15
N PRO A 75 6.38 -3.54 13.11
CA PRO A 75 5.93 -4.28 14.31
C PRO A 75 4.75 -5.20 14.04
N ASN A 76 4.11 -5.12 12.89
CA ASN A 76 2.85 -5.78 12.60
C ASN A 76 3.01 -6.78 11.47
N GLN A 77 1.95 -7.54 11.21
CA GLN A 77 1.91 -8.42 10.05
C GLN A 77 0.88 -7.88 9.07
N LEU A 78 1.33 -7.50 7.90
CA LEU A 78 0.47 -6.97 6.86
C LEU A 78 0.20 -8.01 5.80
N THR A 79 -1.04 -8.05 5.31
CA THR A 79 -1.41 -8.82 4.14
C THR A 79 -2.06 -7.87 3.17
N VAL A 80 -1.63 -7.91 1.92
CA VAL A 80 -2.18 -7.07 0.86
C VAL A 80 -2.85 -7.98 -0.15
N THR A 81 -4.13 -7.74 -0.41
CA THR A 81 -4.89 -8.50 -1.40
C THR A 81 -5.34 -7.56 -2.50
N ARG A 82 -4.95 -7.86 -3.72
CA ARG A 82 -5.37 -7.07 -4.88
C ARG A 82 -6.70 -7.63 -5.38
N GLU A 83 -7.75 -6.82 -5.32
CA GLU A 83 -9.06 -7.23 -5.80
C GLU A 83 -9.34 -6.78 -7.22
N ALA A 84 -8.78 -5.63 -7.63
CA ALA A 84 -9.02 -5.12 -8.97
C ALA A 84 -7.84 -4.27 -9.40
N THR A 85 -7.61 -4.20 -10.70
CA THR A 85 -6.51 -3.46 -11.29
C THR A 85 -7.08 -2.55 -12.39
N PHE A 86 -6.74 -1.28 -12.33
CA PHE A 86 -7.22 -0.28 -13.29
C PHE A 86 -6.01 0.46 -13.87
N PRO A 87 -5.46 -0.06 -14.99
CA PRO A 87 -4.35 0.64 -15.63
C PRO A 87 -4.83 1.93 -16.27
N SER A 88 -3.94 2.89 -16.36
CA SER A 88 -4.24 4.12 -17.07
C SER A 88 -3.58 4.06 -18.45
N SER A 89 -3.72 5.13 -19.24
CA SER A 89 -3.05 5.21 -20.53
C SER A 89 -1.55 5.41 -20.37
N SER A 90 -1.11 5.76 -19.14
CA SER A 90 0.31 5.93 -18.85
C SER A 90 0.84 4.68 -18.16
N PRO A 91 2.00 4.13 -18.61
CA PRO A 91 2.59 2.99 -17.91
C PRO A 91 3.18 3.38 -16.56
N SER A 92 3.15 4.67 -16.21
CA SER A 92 3.71 5.18 -14.96
C SER A 92 2.67 5.34 -13.86
N GLU A 93 1.37 5.19 -14.15
CA GLU A 93 0.31 5.42 -13.16
C GLU A 93 -0.75 4.36 -13.24
N ILE A 94 -1.20 3.92 -12.08
CA ILE A 94 -2.17 2.83 -12.00
C ILE A 94 -2.99 2.96 -10.71
N ALA A 95 -4.18 2.39 -10.73
CA ALA A 95 -5.03 2.33 -9.54
C ALA A 95 -5.43 0.88 -9.29
N TYR A 96 -5.60 0.55 -8.02
CA TYR A 96 -6.03 -0.77 -7.60
C TYR A 96 -7.13 -0.65 -6.57
N ILE A 97 -7.94 -1.70 -6.44
CA ILE A 97 -8.67 -1.91 -5.20
C ILE A 97 -7.87 -2.92 -4.41
N LEU A 98 -7.45 -2.51 -3.22
CA LEU A 98 -6.68 -3.36 -2.33
C LEU A 98 -7.41 -3.54 -1.02
N VAL A 99 -7.23 -4.71 -0.42
CA VAL A 99 -7.62 -4.96 0.96
C VAL A 99 -6.33 -5.08 1.76
N LEU A 100 -6.17 -4.22 2.75
CA LEU A 100 -5.01 -4.24 3.63
C LEU A 100 -5.46 -4.78 4.98
N ARG A 101 -4.80 -5.82 5.42
CA ARG A 101 -5.12 -6.46 6.68
C ARG A 101 -3.87 -6.39 7.55
N THR A 102 -3.99 -5.71 8.69
CA THR A 102 -2.88 -5.51 9.61
C THR A 102 -3.17 -6.25 10.90
N ARG A 103 -2.30 -7.19 11.26
CA ARG A 103 -2.42 -7.92 12.50
C ARG A 103 -1.41 -7.35 13.48
N PHE A 104 -1.91 -6.83 14.61
CA PHE A 104 -1.08 -6.20 15.63
C PHE A 104 -0.57 -7.26 16.62
N PRO A 105 0.50 -6.92 17.38
CA PRO A 105 1.06 -7.90 18.33
C PRO A 105 0.07 -8.39 19.38
N ASN A 106 -0.94 -7.57 19.71
CA ASN A 106 -1.95 -7.96 20.71
C ASN A 106 -3.07 -8.82 20.13
N GLY A 107 -2.98 -9.21 18.86
CA GLY A 107 -3.97 -10.06 18.24
C GLY A 107 -5.12 -9.34 17.57
N PHE A 108 -5.22 -8.01 17.75
CA PHE A 108 -6.22 -7.25 17.01
C PHE A 108 -5.86 -7.17 15.53
N ILE A 109 -6.87 -7.08 14.70
CA ILE A 109 -6.70 -7.03 13.25
C ILE A 109 -7.47 -5.84 12.74
N ALA A 110 -6.82 -5.00 11.94
CA ALA A 110 -7.46 -3.89 11.25
C ALA A 110 -7.52 -4.24 9.77
N THR A 111 -8.68 -4.08 9.17
CA THR A 111 -8.88 -4.37 7.75
C THR A 111 -9.46 -3.15 7.09
N VAL A 112 -8.86 -2.73 5.99
CA VAL A 112 -9.38 -1.63 5.21
C VAL A 112 -9.37 -2.02 3.74
N ARG A 113 -10.43 -1.61 3.04
CA ARG A 113 -10.56 -1.82 1.60
C ARG A 113 -10.69 -0.45 0.97
N GLY A 114 -9.90 -0.17 -0.04
CA GLY A 114 -9.95 1.13 -0.68
C GLY A 114 -9.27 1.12 -2.03
N VAL A 115 -9.27 2.29 -2.65
CA VAL A 115 -8.59 2.50 -3.92
C VAL A 115 -7.20 3.05 -3.61
N PHE A 116 -6.20 2.46 -4.22
CA PHE A 116 -4.81 2.88 -4.02
C PHE A 116 -4.19 3.18 -5.36
N THR A 117 -3.52 4.32 -5.47
CA THR A 117 -2.88 4.73 -6.71
C THR A 117 -1.38 4.80 -6.52
N TYR A 118 -0.67 4.41 -7.56
CA TYR A 118 0.79 4.40 -7.57
C TYR A 118 1.29 5.15 -8.79
N LYS A 119 2.35 5.90 -8.61
CA LYS A 119 2.99 6.61 -9.71
C LYS A 119 4.49 6.42 -9.59
N VAL A 120 5.14 6.17 -10.73
CA VAL A 120 6.59 6.01 -10.78
C VAL A 120 7.19 7.05 -11.73
N ASP A 121 8.49 7.30 -11.57
CA ASP A 121 9.23 8.19 -12.47
C ASP A 121 9.82 7.38 -13.62
N ASP A 122 10.64 8.03 -14.42
CA ASP A 122 11.23 7.40 -15.62
C ASP A 122 12.15 6.25 -15.27
N ALA A 123 12.69 6.23 -14.07
CA ALA A 123 13.54 5.13 -13.61
C ALA A 123 12.73 3.99 -12.98
N GLY A 124 11.41 4.14 -12.89
CA GLY A 124 10.55 3.11 -12.30
C GLY A 124 10.45 3.21 -10.80
N LEU A 125 10.90 4.30 -10.19
CA LEU A 125 10.83 4.48 -8.74
C LEU A 125 9.52 5.16 -8.37
N ILE A 126 8.93 4.73 -7.25
CA ILE A 126 7.66 5.25 -6.78
C ILE A 126 7.83 6.68 -6.31
N THR A 127 7.07 7.61 -6.90
CA THR A 127 7.03 9.01 -6.48
C THR A 127 5.84 9.29 -5.59
N ASN A 128 4.73 8.56 -5.79
CA ASN A 128 3.51 8.75 -5.02
C ASN A 128 2.85 7.41 -4.77
N LEU A 129 2.37 7.24 -3.55
CA LEU A 129 1.52 6.12 -3.16
C LEU A 129 0.38 6.71 -2.37
N ARG A 130 -0.84 6.62 -2.87
CA ARG A 130 -1.97 7.31 -2.27
C ARG A 130 -3.13 6.35 -2.06
N GLY A 131 -3.72 6.41 -0.86
CA GLY A 131 -4.85 5.56 -0.49
C GLY A 131 -6.11 6.38 -0.28
N TYR A 132 -7.19 5.93 -0.88
CA TYR A 132 -8.51 6.56 -0.79
C TYR A 132 -9.37 5.73 0.14
N TRP A 133 -9.26 6.00 1.44
CA TRP A 133 -10.08 5.38 2.46
C TRP A 133 -10.10 6.32 3.67
N ASN A 134 -11.02 6.11 4.57
CA ASN A 134 -11.10 6.91 5.79
C ASN A 134 -11.31 5.97 6.96
N MET A 135 -11.31 6.53 8.16
CA MET A 135 -11.40 5.70 9.36
C MET A 135 -12.72 4.94 9.45
N ASP A 136 -13.78 5.45 8.81
CA ASP A 136 -15.05 4.72 8.81
C ASP A 136 -14.98 3.43 8.01
N ALA A 137 -14.04 3.35 7.06
CA ALA A 137 -13.88 2.15 6.24
C ALA A 137 -13.09 1.07 6.97
N MET A 138 -12.43 1.41 8.07
CA MET A 138 -11.58 0.46 8.77
C MET A 138 -12.42 -0.40 9.70
N GLN A 139 -12.24 -1.71 9.57
CA GLN A 139 -12.94 -2.68 10.38
C GLN A 139 -11.96 -3.35 11.30
N PHE A 140 -12.38 -3.59 12.54
CA PHE A 140 -11.53 -4.23 13.53
C PHE A 140 -12.10 -5.56 13.92
N SER A 141 -11.23 -6.54 14.13
CA SER A 141 -11.61 -7.84 14.64
C SER A 141 -10.51 -8.32 15.56
N GLN A 142 -10.71 -9.46 16.17
CA GLN A 142 -9.71 -10.03 17.03
C GLN A 142 -9.39 -11.43 16.53
N GLU A 143 -8.13 -11.81 16.67
CA GLU A 143 -7.68 -13.11 16.23
C GLU A 143 -8.55 -14.18 16.87
N GLY A 144 -9.05 -15.11 16.05
CA GLY A 144 -9.89 -16.16 16.53
C GLY A 144 -11.38 -15.88 16.45
N GLU A 145 -11.75 -14.63 16.17
CA GLU A 145 -13.15 -14.26 16.04
C GLU A 145 -13.65 -14.48 14.64
N GLY A 146 -14.96 -14.72 14.53
CA GLY A 146 -15.61 -14.58 13.25
C GLY A 146 -15.21 -15.57 12.17
N ASN A 147 -14.73 -16.67 12.57
CA ASN A 147 -14.35 -17.68 11.57
C ASN A 147 -15.54 -18.40 10.99
#